data_cdcc3e72e8e1e90b0ca600ec3074d761
#
_entry.id   cdcc3e72e8e1e90b0ca600ec3074d761
#
_cell.length_a   1.000
_cell.length_b   1.000
_cell.length_c   1.000
_cell.angle_alpha   90.00
_cell.angle_beta   90.00
_cell.angle_gamma   90.00
#
_symmetry.space_group_name_H-M   'P 1'
#
loop_
_entity.id
_entity.type
_entity.pdbx_description
1 polymer ?
#
loop_
_entity_poly.entity_id
_entity_poly.type
_entity_poly.pdbx_seq_one_letter_code
_entity_poly.pdbx_strand_id
1 'polypeptide(L)'
;MSKRRYTYYQPNDKDLKDNYGDCAIRTICKAENLSWLDAYDMMYRLSREVQCPMNCKYGFEHILKSKGYVYTGISNKKGTKRPTVDSFTKEHLEGTYVLIVANHYVCSKDGHYFDIWDSGECSMYGYWVKEE
;
A
#
# COMPACT_ATOMS: atom_id res chain seq x y z
N MET A 1 13.54 -17.05 15.85
CA MET A 1 12.51 -16.48 15.00
C MET A 1 12.64 -14.97 14.93
N SER A 2 12.61 -14.42 13.73
CA SER A 2 12.66 -12.97 13.60
C SER A 2 11.28 -12.38 13.91
N LYS A 3 11.30 -11.21 14.52
CA LYS A 3 10.07 -10.48 14.82
C LYS A 3 9.38 -10.03 13.55
N ARG A 4 8.06 -9.84 13.65
CA ARG A 4 7.29 -9.20 12.61
C ARG A 4 7.78 -7.78 12.39
N ARG A 5 7.71 -7.33 11.16
CA ARG A 5 8.11 -5.99 10.77
C ARG A 5 6.94 -5.00 10.78
N TYR A 6 5.91 -5.30 11.56
CA TYR A 6 4.71 -4.49 11.66
C TYR A 6 4.92 -3.23 12.49
N THR A 7 4.39 -2.11 11.99
CA THR A 7 4.29 -0.86 12.73
C THR A 7 2.87 -0.32 12.57
N TYR A 8 2.18 -0.09 13.68
CA TYR A 8 0.85 0.51 13.66
C TYR A 8 0.94 1.92 13.07
N TYR A 9 0.02 2.23 12.18
CA TYR A 9 0.03 3.52 11.51
C TYR A 9 -1.40 3.93 11.14
N GLN A 10 -1.90 5.00 11.75
CA GLN A 10 -3.20 5.60 11.45
C GLN A 10 -3.00 7.10 11.25
N PRO A 11 -2.92 7.56 9.98
CA PRO A 11 -2.70 8.99 9.71
C PRO A 11 -3.93 9.86 9.88
N ASN A 12 -5.13 9.27 9.97
CA ASN A 12 -6.38 10.03 10.13
C ASN A 12 -6.70 10.17 11.63
N ASP A 13 -6.74 11.41 12.13
CA ASP A 13 -7.00 11.69 13.54
C ASP A 13 -8.45 12.08 13.84
N LYS A 14 -9.36 11.90 12.88
CA LYS A 14 -10.77 12.28 13.04
C LYS A 14 -11.64 11.10 13.46
N ASP A 15 -12.81 11.42 13.99
CA ASP A 15 -13.71 10.41 14.58
C ASP A 15 -14.26 9.41 13.56
N LEU A 16 -14.44 9.84 12.31
CA LEU A 16 -15.03 8.97 11.29
C LEU A 16 -14.06 7.89 10.77
N LYS A 17 -12.79 7.92 11.18
CA LYS A 17 -11.76 6.99 10.68
C LYS A 17 -12.13 5.52 10.82
N ASP A 18 -12.93 5.17 11.82
CA ASP A 18 -13.32 3.79 12.10
C ASP A 18 -14.59 3.36 11.36
N ASN A 19 -15.19 4.27 10.59
CA ASN A 19 -16.50 4.04 9.96
C ASN A 19 -16.39 3.64 8.48
N TYR A 20 -15.17 3.63 7.93
CA TYR A 20 -14.97 3.30 6.51
C TYR A 20 -13.54 2.81 6.28
N GLY A 21 -13.33 2.15 5.13
CA GLY A 21 -12.00 1.70 4.74
C GLY A 21 -11.29 2.74 3.89
N ASP A 22 -10.06 3.09 4.27
CA ASP A 22 -9.24 4.05 3.53
C ASP A 22 -7.80 3.55 3.31
N CYS A 23 -7.64 2.25 3.15
CA CYS A 23 -6.31 1.64 3.03
C CYS A 23 -5.49 2.23 1.89
N ALA A 24 -6.13 2.60 0.77
CA ALA A 24 -5.42 3.23 -0.35
C ALA A 24 -4.82 4.58 0.08
N ILE A 25 -5.60 5.39 0.78
CA ILE A 25 -5.15 6.71 1.25
C ILE A 25 -4.04 6.53 2.30
N ARG A 26 -4.23 5.64 3.28
CA ARG A 26 -3.22 5.40 4.31
C ARG A 26 -1.90 4.93 3.69
N THR A 27 -1.98 4.06 2.69
CA THR A 27 -0.80 3.54 2.01
C THR A 27 -0.02 4.68 1.33
N ILE A 28 -0.72 5.57 0.63
CA ILE A 28 -0.07 6.71 -0.02
C ILE A 28 0.49 7.69 1.01
N CYS A 29 -0.21 7.90 2.13
CA CYS A 29 0.31 8.75 3.21
C CYS A 29 1.71 8.30 3.63
N LYS A 30 1.87 7.01 3.89
CA LYS A 30 3.16 6.49 4.35
C LYS A 30 4.18 6.43 3.22
N ALA A 31 3.75 5.96 2.06
CA ALA A 31 4.64 5.81 0.90
C ALA A 31 5.25 7.14 0.48
N GLU A 32 4.43 8.20 0.42
CA GLU A 32 4.85 9.52 -0.05
C GLU A 32 5.13 10.51 1.08
N ASN A 33 5.03 10.06 2.32
CA ASN A 33 5.29 10.88 3.52
C ASN A 33 4.41 12.12 3.55
N LEU A 34 3.11 11.92 3.43
CA LEU A 34 2.10 12.99 3.39
C LEU A 34 1.12 12.85 4.55
N SER A 35 0.52 13.97 4.96
CA SER A 35 -0.64 13.94 5.84
C SER A 35 -1.82 13.32 5.12
N TRP A 36 -2.84 12.90 5.88
CA TRP A 36 -4.04 12.33 5.28
C TRP A 36 -4.69 13.29 4.29
N LEU A 37 -4.81 14.57 4.67
CA LEU A 37 -5.42 15.58 3.79
C LEU A 37 -4.59 15.81 2.53
N ASP A 38 -3.28 15.93 2.66
CA ASP A 38 -2.42 16.15 1.50
C ASP A 38 -2.46 14.95 0.54
N ALA A 39 -2.47 13.75 1.09
CA ALA A 39 -2.61 12.54 0.28
C ALA A 39 -3.96 12.51 -0.43
N TYR A 40 -5.04 12.80 0.30
CA TYR A 40 -6.38 12.84 -0.26
C TYR A 40 -6.47 13.84 -1.41
N ASP A 41 -5.97 15.05 -1.20
CA ASP A 41 -6.03 16.11 -2.22
C ASP A 41 -5.24 15.72 -3.47
N MET A 42 -4.05 15.15 -3.28
CA MET A 42 -3.21 14.71 -4.40
C MET A 42 -3.88 13.57 -5.17
N MET A 43 -4.40 12.58 -4.45
CA MET A 43 -5.08 11.44 -5.06
C MET A 43 -6.35 11.88 -5.79
N TYR A 44 -7.11 12.81 -5.20
CA TYR A 44 -8.32 13.36 -5.82
C TYR A 44 -7.98 14.03 -7.13
N ARG A 45 -6.96 14.89 -7.13
CA ARG A 45 -6.52 15.60 -8.32
C ARG A 45 -6.11 14.64 -9.43
N LEU A 46 -5.30 13.62 -9.08
CA LEU A 46 -4.83 12.65 -10.07
C LEU A 46 -5.96 11.78 -10.60
N SER A 47 -6.89 11.37 -9.72
CA SER A 47 -8.01 10.53 -10.14
C SER A 47 -8.94 11.27 -11.10
N ARG A 48 -9.04 12.58 -10.96
CA ARG A 48 -9.83 13.41 -11.88
C ARG A 48 -9.28 13.38 -13.31
N GLU A 49 -7.97 13.25 -13.45
CA GLU A 49 -7.34 13.21 -14.77
C GLU A 49 -7.87 12.05 -15.64
N VAL A 50 -8.21 10.94 -15.00
CA VAL A 50 -8.73 9.76 -15.70
C VAL A 50 -10.20 9.52 -15.42
N GLN A 51 -10.85 10.41 -14.66
CA GLN A 51 -12.27 10.32 -14.27
C GLN A 51 -12.61 8.94 -13.69
N CYS A 52 -11.76 8.48 -12.76
CA CYS A 52 -11.94 7.21 -12.07
C CYS A 52 -11.69 7.45 -10.58
N PRO A 53 -12.60 6.98 -9.69
CA PRO A 53 -12.43 7.20 -8.26
C PRO A 53 -11.10 6.68 -7.74
N MET A 54 -10.52 7.41 -6.78
CA MET A 54 -9.19 7.09 -6.24
C MET A 54 -9.12 5.75 -5.52
N ASN A 55 -10.25 5.25 -5.00
CA ASN A 55 -10.32 3.97 -4.31
C ASN A 55 -10.69 2.81 -5.23
N CYS A 56 -10.88 3.08 -6.50
CA CYS A 56 -11.10 2.07 -7.52
C CYS A 56 -9.74 1.60 -8.04
N LYS A 57 -9.63 0.32 -8.38
CA LYS A 57 -8.36 -0.26 -8.82
C LYS A 57 -7.66 0.59 -9.89
N TYR A 58 -8.40 0.98 -10.94
CA TYR A 58 -7.79 1.71 -12.06
C TYR A 58 -7.39 3.14 -11.68
N GLY A 59 -8.19 3.78 -10.84
CA GLY A 59 -7.85 5.11 -10.33
C GLY A 59 -6.59 5.07 -9.47
N PHE A 60 -6.50 4.09 -8.59
CA PHE A 60 -5.33 3.92 -7.73
C PHE A 60 -4.07 3.59 -8.54
N GLU A 61 -4.21 2.73 -9.56
CA GLU A 61 -3.08 2.42 -10.45
C GLU A 61 -2.55 3.67 -11.16
N HIS A 62 -3.46 4.53 -11.64
CA HIS A 62 -3.06 5.78 -12.27
C HIS A 62 -2.28 6.66 -11.28
N ILE A 63 -2.74 6.75 -10.03
CA ILE A 63 -2.06 7.52 -9.00
C ILE A 63 -0.64 6.99 -8.78
N LEU A 64 -0.51 5.67 -8.63
CA LEU A 64 0.80 5.05 -8.42
C LEU A 64 1.74 5.31 -9.58
N LYS A 65 1.27 5.11 -10.82
CA LYS A 65 2.08 5.37 -12.01
C LYS A 65 2.51 6.84 -12.07
N SER A 66 1.59 7.74 -11.76
CA SER A 66 1.88 9.18 -11.77
C SER A 66 2.95 9.56 -10.77
N LYS A 67 3.07 8.81 -9.67
CA LYS A 67 4.07 9.06 -8.63
C LYS A 67 5.35 8.26 -8.82
N GLY A 68 5.50 7.58 -9.95
CA GLY A 68 6.75 6.88 -10.28
C GLY A 68 6.86 5.47 -9.76
N TYR A 69 5.73 4.81 -9.48
CA TYR A 69 5.74 3.42 -9.06
C TYR A 69 5.60 2.50 -10.27
N VAL A 70 6.26 1.35 -10.18
CA VAL A 70 6.25 0.32 -11.23
C VAL A 70 5.70 -0.97 -10.64
N TYR A 71 4.80 -1.62 -11.37
CA TYR A 71 4.11 -2.82 -10.91
C TYR A 71 4.88 -4.10 -11.22
N THR A 72 4.88 -5.04 -10.26
CA THR A 72 5.37 -6.39 -10.44
C THR A 72 4.31 -7.36 -9.93
N GLY A 73 3.83 -8.24 -10.80
CA GLY A 73 2.88 -9.27 -10.41
C GLY A 73 3.57 -10.44 -9.76
N ILE A 74 2.84 -11.14 -8.90
CA ILE A 74 3.33 -12.36 -8.24
C ILE A 74 2.52 -13.53 -8.78
N SER A 75 3.23 -14.60 -9.18
CA SER A 75 2.59 -15.79 -9.74
C SER A 75 1.67 -16.45 -8.69
N ASN A 76 0.46 -16.80 -9.12
CA ASN A 76 -0.44 -17.63 -8.33
C ASN A 76 -0.55 -19.04 -8.92
N LYS A 77 0.45 -19.44 -9.70
CA LYS A 77 0.50 -20.75 -10.32
C LYS A 77 0.44 -21.83 -9.24
N LYS A 78 -0.31 -22.89 -9.52
CA LYS A 78 -0.46 -24.04 -8.62
C LYS A 78 0.93 -24.59 -8.22
N GLY A 79 1.13 -24.77 -6.93
CA GLY A 79 2.41 -25.25 -6.39
C GLY A 79 3.41 -24.15 -6.09
N THR A 80 3.13 -22.90 -6.46
CA THR A 80 3.98 -21.75 -6.14
C THR A 80 3.47 -21.08 -4.88
N LYS A 81 4.36 -20.92 -3.90
CA LYS A 81 4.02 -20.23 -2.65
C LYS A 81 4.21 -18.74 -2.83
N ARG A 82 3.14 -17.97 -2.62
CA ARG A 82 3.24 -16.51 -2.65
C ARG A 82 3.83 -15.98 -1.34
N PRO A 83 4.62 -14.90 -1.39
CA PRO A 83 5.11 -14.30 -0.15
C PRO A 83 3.95 -13.68 0.64
N THR A 84 4.16 -13.56 1.94
CA THR A 84 3.28 -12.78 2.79
C THR A 84 3.82 -11.36 2.90
N VAL A 85 3.00 -10.46 3.43
CA VAL A 85 3.43 -9.06 3.66
C VAL A 85 4.70 -9.05 4.53
N ASP A 86 4.72 -9.81 5.62
CA ASP A 86 5.86 -9.83 6.52
C ASP A 86 7.10 -10.43 5.86
N SER A 87 6.96 -11.57 5.17
CA SER A 87 8.11 -12.20 4.53
C SER A 87 8.70 -11.33 3.42
N PHE A 88 7.84 -10.67 2.63
CA PHE A 88 8.30 -9.75 1.61
C PHE A 88 9.09 -8.59 2.23
N THR A 89 8.55 -8.01 3.30
CA THR A 89 9.18 -6.87 3.97
C THR A 89 10.54 -7.25 4.53
N LYS A 90 10.68 -8.46 5.08
CA LYS A 90 11.96 -8.96 5.59
C LYS A 90 13.02 -9.12 4.51
N GLU A 91 12.59 -9.37 3.27
CA GLU A 91 13.51 -9.53 2.14
C GLU A 91 13.73 -8.23 1.37
N HIS A 92 13.00 -7.17 1.71
CA HIS A 92 13.09 -5.86 1.02
C HIS A 92 13.23 -4.77 2.09
N LEU A 93 14.41 -4.71 2.69
CA LEU A 93 14.67 -3.82 3.84
C LEU A 93 14.90 -2.37 3.45
N GLU A 94 15.03 -2.09 2.16
CA GLU A 94 15.22 -0.72 1.66
C GLU A 94 14.21 -0.42 0.57
N GLY A 95 13.76 0.83 0.51
CA GLY A 95 12.86 1.30 -0.53
C GLY A 95 11.41 1.38 -0.08
N THR A 96 10.58 1.83 -1.02
CA THR A 96 9.16 2.07 -0.78
C THR A 96 8.33 1.19 -1.70
N TYR A 97 7.44 0.41 -1.10
CA TYR A 97 6.61 -0.56 -1.82
C TYR A 97 5.16 -0.41 -1.41
N VAL A 98 4.26 -0.61 -2.37
CA VAL A 98 2.82 -0.73 -2.12
C VAL A 98 2.44 -2.18 -2.42
N LEU A 99 2.04 -2.91 -1.39
CA LEU A 99 1.74 -4.34 -1.48
C LEU A 99 0.25 -4.55 -1.68
N ILE A 100 -0.10 -5.48 -2.59
CA ILE A 100 -1.49 -5.80 -2.90
C ILE A 100 -1.83 -7.15 -2.30
N VAL A 101 -2.83 -7.14 -1.43
CA VAL A 101 -3.39 -8.37 -0.85
C VAL A 101 -4.89 -8.37 -1.12
N ALA A 102 -5.61 -9.38 -0.63
CA ALA A 102 -7.04 -9.50 -0.89
C ALA A 102 -7.79 -8.28 -0.32
N ASN A 103 -8.41 -7.50 -1.22
CA ASN A 103 -9.23 -6.34 -0.87
C ASN A 103 -8.53 -5.32 0.03
N HIS A 104 -7.17 -5.21 -0.11
CA HIS A 104 -6.41 -4.38 0.82
C HIS A 104 -5.06 -3.98 0.22
N TYR A 105 -4.59 -2.80 0.60
CA TYR A 105 -3.25 -2.30 0.24
C TYR A 105 -2.46 -2.03 1.51
N VAL A 106 -1.15 -2.31 1.46
CA VAL A 106 -0.25 -2.11 2.59
C VAL A 106 1.03 -1.43 2.10
N CYS A 107 1.53 -0.46 2.86
CA CYS A 107 2.83 0.15 2.55
C CYS A 107 3.93 -0.59 3.30
N SER A 108 4.93 -1.06 2.54
CA SER A 108 6.17 -1.60 3.09
C SER A 108 7.27 -0.61 2.74
N LYS A 109 7.91 -0.03 3.76
CA LYS A 109 8.90 1.02 3.55
C LYS A 109 10.05 0.88 4.53
N ASP A 110 11.25 0.82 3.99
CA ASP A 110 12.49 0.74 4.78
C ASP A 110 12.46 -0.36 5.84
N GLY A 111 11.95 -1.53 5.45
CA GLY A 111 11.99 -2.71 6.30
C GLY A 111 10.86 -2.83 7.31
N HIS A 112 9.81 -2.03 7.18
CA HIS A 112 8.61 -2.12 8.01
C HIS A 112 7.36 -2.04 7.14
N TYR A 113 6.30 -2.76 7.53
CA TYR A 113 5.00 -2.56 6.89
C TYR A 113 4.06 -1.86 7.88
N PHE A 114 3.25 -0.96 7.33
CA PHE A 114 2.47 0.01 8.11
C PHE A 114 0.98 -0.20 7.86
N ASP A 115 0.23 -0.40 8.93
CA ASP A 115 -1.19 -0.68 8.82
C ASP A 115 -1.87 -0.39 10.17
N ILE A 116 -3.20 -0.42 10.19
CA ILE A 116 -3.96 -0.26 11.44
C ILE A 116 -4.20 -1.61 12.12
N TRP A 117 -3.84 -2.71 11.45
CA TRP A 117 -3.84 -4.06 12.03
C TRP A 117 -2.69 -4.84 11.39
N ASP A 118 -2.27 -5.91 12.05
CA ASP A 118 -1.13 -6.69 11.56
C ASP A 118 -1.54 -7.58 10.38
N SER A 119 -1.33 -7.07 9.17
CA SER A 119 -1.62 -7.77 7.92
C SER A 119 -0.48 -8.65 7.44
N GLY A 120 0.51 -8.90 8.30
CA GLY A 120 1.75 -9.59 7.92
C GLY A 120 1.57 -10.99 7.36
N GLU A 121 0.49 -11.70 7.71
CA GLU A 121 0.24 -13.06 7.21
C GLU A 121 -0.52 -13.08 5.90
N CYS A 122 -0.98 -11.94 5.40
CA CYS A 122 -1.72 -11.87 4.15
C CYS A 122 -0.82 -12.21 2.97
N SER A 123 -1.29 -13.09 2.09
CA SER A 123 -0.58 -13.45 0.86
C SER A 123 -0.69 -12.33 -0.16
N MET A 124 0.41 -12.06 -0.84
CA MET A 124 0.48 -10.98 -1.82
C MET A 124 0.10 -11.45 -3.21
N TYR A 125 -0.59 -10.58 -3.96
CA TYR A 125 -0.91 -10.79 -5.37
C TYR A 125 0.04 -10.04 -6.29
N GLY A 126 0.68 -9.01 -5.79
CA GLY A 126 1.60 -8.18 -6.54
C GLY A 126 2.08 -7.02 -5.69
N TYR A 127 2.95 -6.20 -6.25
CA TYR A 127 3.42 -5.01 -5.55
C TYR A 127 3.86 -3.95 -6.54
N TRP A 128 3.87 -2.71 -6.05
CA TRP A 128 4.40 -1.56 -6.75
C TRP A 128 5.65 -1.09 -6.02
N VAL A 129 6.69 -0.75 -6.77
CA VAL A 129 7.92 -0.24 -6.19
C VAL A 129 8.20 1.15 -6.72
N LYS A 130 8.60 2.04 -5.80
CA LYS A 130 8.96 3.42 -6.16
C LYS A 130 10.27 3.42 -6.91
N GLU A 131 10.24 3.93 -8.13
CA GLU A 131 11.47 4.14 -8.92
C GLU A 131 12.11 5.46 -8.53
N GLU A 132 13.42 5.48 -8.47
CA GLU A 132 14.17 6.69 -8.15
C GLU A 132 14.84 7.29 -9.36
#